data_a79a6fb50b5c111430c8f67e894ae533
#
_entry.id   a79a6fb50b5c111430c8f67e894ae533
#
_cell.length_a   1.000
_cell.length_b   1.000
_cell.length_c   1.000
_cell.angle_alpha   90.00
_cell.angle_beta   90.00
_cell.angle_gamma   90.00
#
_symmetry.space_group_name_H-M   'P 1'
#
loop_
_entity.id
_entity.type
_entity.pdbx_description
1 polymer ?
#
loop_
_entity_poly.entity_id
_entity_poly.type
_entity_poly.pdbx_seq_one_letter_code
_entity_poly.pdbx_strand_id
1 'polypeptide(L)'
;MALTAMEEPIAFDAEALVTEKLKVLKSVRLPEDLGLHTVPGQYAAGWQGGEKVIGYLDEDGIDPGSTTDTYAAVKLEIDNRRWAGVPFYLRAGKRLGRRVTEIAVVFQRAPHSPFDSTATEELGENAIVIRVQPDEGMTVRFGSKVPGTSMEIRDVSMDFAYGESFTESSPEAYERLILDVLLGDANLFPRTEEVEESWKILDPIEEYWATHGKPAQYPAGTWGPEEADEMLARDGRSWRRP
;
A
#
# COMPACT_ATOMS: atom_id res chain seq x y z
N MET A 1 -2.49 -6.04 -3.42
CA MET A 1 -1.35 -6.32 -4.33
C MET A 1 -1.79 -7.17 -5.53
N ALA A 2 -2.27 -8.40 -5.37
CA ALA A 2 -2.58 -9.28 -6.50
C ALA A 2 -3.53 -8.66 -7.54
N LEU A 3 -4.63 -8.04 -7.14
CA LEU A 3 -5.56 -7.34 -8.04
C LEU A 3 -4.91 -6.20 -8.84
N THR A 4 -3.89 -5.54 -8.28
CA THR A 4 -3.18 -4.44 -8.96
C THR A 4 -2.17 -4.96 -9.98
N ALA A 5 -1.58 -6.11 -9.69
CA ALA A 5 -0.47 -6.66 -10.47
C ALA A 5 -0.88 -7.74 -11.48
N MET A 6 -2.11 -8.23 -11.42
CA MET A 6 -2.61 -9.27 -12.33
C MET A 6 -2.79 -8.77 -13.76
N GLU A 7 -2.78 -9.69 -14.70
CA GLU A 7 -3.21 -9.43 -16.08
C GLU A 7 -4.74 -9.38 -16.16
N GLU A 8 -5.25 -8.88 -17.27
CA GLU A 8 -6.68 -8.84 -17.52
C GLU A 8 -7.25 -10.26 -17.55
N PRO A 9 -8.27 -10.58 -16.72
CA PRO A 9 -8.91 -11.88 -16.77
C PRO A 9 -9.73 -12.03 -18.05
N ILE A 10 -9.85 -13.25 -18.56
CA ILE A 10 -10.60 -13.56 -19.79
C ILE A 10 -12.12 -13.36 -19.65
N ALA A 11 -12.62 -13.31 -18.41
CA ALA A 11 -14.01 -13.06 -18.05
C ALA A 11 -14.10 -12.46 -16.66
N PHE A 12 -15.18 -11.74 -16.36
CA PHE A 12 -15.42 -11.22 -15.03
C PHE A 12 -16.21 -12.25 -14.20
N ASP A 13 -15.54 -13.34 -13.86
CA ASP A 13 -16.04 -14.39 -13.00
C ASP A 13 -14.98 -14.83 -11.97
N ALA A 14 -15.42 -15.56 -10.95
CA ALA A 14 -14.56 -15.96 -9.85
C ALA A 14 -13.35 -16.82 -10.27
N GLU A 15 -13.51 -17.69 -11.28
CA GLU A 15 -12.46 -18.59 -11.73
C GLU A 15 -11.37 -17.85 -12.51
N ALA A 16 -11.76 -16.99 -13.43
CA ALA A 16 -10.84 -16.18 -14.22
C ALA A 16 -10.06 -15.19 -13.32
N LEU A 17 -10.76 -14.51 -12.38
CA LEU A 17 -10.15 -13.62 -11.42
C LEU A 17 -9.13 -14.33 -10.51
N VAL A 18 -9.49 -15.47 -9.95
CA VAL A 18 -8.60 -16.27 -9.09
C VAL A 18 -7.39 -16.73 -9.87
N THR A 19 -7.57 -17.18 -11.12
CA THR A 19 -6.47 -17.63 -11.97
C THR A 19 -5.40 -16.54 -12.15
N GLU A 20 -5.79 -15.32 -12.46
CA GLU A 20 -4.84 -14.22 -12.66
C GLU A 20 -4.19 -13.78 -11.33
N LYS A 21 -4.96 -13.71 -10.25
CA LYS A 21 -4.41 -13.41 -8.91
C LYS A 21 -3.38 -14.44 -8.46
N LEU A 22 -3.66 -15.72 -8.65
CA LEU A 22 -2.73 -16.80 -8.31
C LEU A 22 -1.43 -16.77 -9.09
N LYS A 23 -1.46 -16.39 -10.37
CA LYS A 23 -0.23 -16.19 -11.16
C LYS A 23 0.67 -15.15 -10.52
N VAL A 24 0.09 -14.04 -10.04
CA VAL A 24 0.85 -13.01 -9.33
C VAL A 24 1.41 -13.57 -8.02
N LEU A 25 0.56 -14.13 -7.15
CA LEU A 25 0.99 -14.62 -5.83
C LEU A 25 2.13 -15.65 -5.94
N LYS A 26 2.04 -16.60 -6.88
CA LYS A 26 3.10 -17.58 -7.15
C LYS A 26 4.39 -16.99 -7.73
N SER A 27 4.30 -15.80 -8.31
CA SER A 27 5.46 -15.07 -8.86
C SER A 27 6.12 -14.14 -7.85
N VAL A 28 5.55 -13.98 -6.65
CA VAL A 28 6.14 -13.15 -5.60
C VAL A 28 7.44 -13.79 -5.11
N ARG A 29 8.45 -12.94 -4.92
CA ARG A 29 9.73 -13.30 -4.32
C ARG A 29 10.00 -12.43 -3.12
N LEU A 30 10.42 -13.07 -2.06
CA LEU A 30 10.98 -12.38 -0.91
C LEU A 30 12.40 -11.95 -1.21
N PRO A 31 12.85 -10.78 -0.73
CA PRO A 31 14.25 -10.40 -0.79
C PRO A 31 15.11 -11.35 0.05
N GLU A 32 16.38 -11.53 -0.34
CA GLU A 32 17.30 -12.42 0.38
C GLU A 32 17.53 -11.99 1.84
N ASP A 33 17.61 -10.69 2.08
CA ASP A 33 17.78 -10.11 3.41
C ASP A 33 16.46 -9.50 3.93
N LEU A 34 15.73 -10.28 4.72
CA LEU A 34 14.47 -9.84 5.32
C LEU A 34 14.67 -8.67 6.30
N GLY A 35 15.81 -8.60 6.98
CA GLY A 35 16.10 -7.53 7.93
C GLY A 35 16.26 -6.15 7.29
N LEU A 36 16.70 -6.10 6.03
CA LEU A 36 16.80 -4.85 5.29
C LEU A 36 15.51 -4.44 4.58
N HIS A 37 14.61 -5.39 4.35
CA HIS A 37 13.47 -5.22 3.45
C HIS A 37 12.11 -5.44 4.12
N THR A 38 12.12 -5.68 5.44
CA THR A 38 10.88 -5.81 6.22
C THR A 38 11.04 -5.12 7.57
N VAL A 39 9.98 -4.50 8.07
CA VAL A 39 10.00 -3.77 9.34
C VAL A 39 8.72 -4.10 10.13
N PRO A 40 8.85 -4.86 11.23
CA PRO A 40 7.78 -5.01 12.21
C PRO A 40 7.72 -3.77 13.09
N GLY A 41 6.53 -3.32 13.46
CA GLY A 41 6.36 -2.17 14.34
C GLY A 41 5.29 -2.36 15.39
N GLN A 42 5.41 -1.62 16.50
CA GLN A 42 4.43 -1.62 17.57
C GLN A 42 4.17 -0.18 18.05
N TYR A 43 2.89 0.23 18.11
CA TYR A 43 2.60 1.60 18.50
C TYR A 43 2.84 1.86 19.98
N ALA A 44 3.50 2.95 20.27
CA ALA A 44 3.67 3.54 21.58
C ALA A 44 2.61 4.63 21.82
N ALA A 45 2.55 5.16 23.04
CA ALA A 45 1.68 6.28 23.35
C ALA A 45 1.93 7.48 22.42
N GLY A 46 0.84 8.20 22.05
CA GLY A 46 0.92 9.32 21.12
C GLY A 46 -0.35 10.14 21.10
N TRP A 47 -0.59 10.84 19.99
CA TRP A 47 -1.75 11.68 19.78
C TRP A 47 -2.41 11.34 18.44
N GLN A 48 -3.71 11.06 18.45
CA GLN A 48 -4.49 10.75 17.25
C GLN A 48 -5.79 11.55 17.27
N GLY A 49 -6.05 12.31 16.20
CA GLY A 49 -7.26 13.14 16.13
C GLY A 49 -7.36 14.23 17.20
N GLY A 50 -6.24 14.64 17.82
CA GLY A 50 -6.23 15.63 18.91
C GLY A 50 -6.40 15.01 20.31
N GLU A 51 -6.58 13.69 20.40
CA GLU A 51 -6.71 12.97 21.67
C GLU A 51 -5.43 12.18 21.99
N LYS A 52 -5.15 12.06 23.30
CA LYS A 52 -4.03 11.26 23.79
C LYS A 52 -4.39 9.78 23.72
N VAL A 53 -3.52 8.97 23.14
CA VAL A 53 -3.67 7.53 22.98
C VAL A 53 -2.56 6.81 23.74
N ILE A 54 -2.92 5.74 24.46
CA ILE A 54 -1.97 4.86 25.16
C ILE A 54 -1.21 3.98 24.16
N GLY A 55 -0.06 3.44 24.59
CA GLY A 55 0.69 2.46 23.81
C GLY A 55 0.03 1.08 23.79
N TYR A 56 0.43 0.23 22.84
CA TYR A 56 -0.10 -1.13 22.72
C TYR A 56 0.10 -1.96 23.99
N LEU A 57 1.25 -1.85 24.60
CA LEU A 57 1.57 -2.60 25.84
C LEU A 57 0.83 -2.09 27.08
N ASP A 58 0.21 -0.92 26.99
CA ASP A 58 -0.59 -0.33 28.07
C ASP A 58 -2.10 -0.60 27.86
N GLU A 59 -2.50 -1.29 26.80
CA GLU A 59 -3.90 -1.63 26.54
C GLU A 59 -4.36 -2.78 27.45
N ASP A 60 -5.64 -2.74 27.84
CA ASP A 60 -6.22 -3.75 28.72
C ASP A 60 -6.11 -5.17 28.11
N GLY A 61 -5.60 -6.10 28.92
CA GLY A 61 -5.45 -7.50 28.54
C GLY A 61 -4.22 -7.82 27.69
N ILE A 62 -3.34 -6.86 27.46
CA ILE A 62 -2.08 -7.08 26.76
C ILE A 62 -0.97 -7.41 27.77
N ASP A 63 -0.19 -8.44 27.47
CA ASP A 63 1.03 -8.75 28.21
C ASP A 63 2.07 -7.62 28.00
N PRO A 64 2.59 -7.00 29.08
CA PRO A 64 3.62 -5.96 28.95
C PRO A 64 4.91 -6.42 28.24
N GLY A 65 5.14 -7.72 28.14
CA GLY A 65 6.23 -8.32 27.39
C GLY A 65 5.89 -8.69 25.95
N SER A 66 4.68 -8.39 25.47
CA SER A 66 4.23 -8.78 24.14
C SER A 66 5.09 -8.19 23.02
N THR A 67 5.47 -9.03 22.08
CA THR A 67 6.18 -8.66 20.84
C THR A 67 5.26 -8.66 19.63
N THR A 68 3.95 -8.67 19.85
CA THR A 68 2.97 -8.65 18.75
C THR A 68 3.11 -7.40 17.89
N ASP A 69 3.23 -7.59 16.60
CA ASP A 69 3.33 -6.50 15.65
C ASP A 69 1.98 -5.81 15.44
N THR A 70 1.98 -4.50 15.49
CA THR A 70 0.81 -3.66 15.17
C THR A 70 1.02 -2.85 13.89
N TYR A 71 2.18 -3.02 13.27
CA TYR A 71 2.58 -2.42 12.00
C TYR A 71 3.51 -3.36 11.26
N ALA A 72 3.35 -3.39 9.97
CA ALA A 72 4.23 -4.09 9.06
C ALA A 72 4.56 -3.20 7.85
N ALA A 73 5.84 -3.13 7.49
CA ALA A 73 6.28 -2.66 6.18
C ALA A 73 7.11 -3.76 5.51
N VAL A 74 6.81 -4.03 4.25
CA VAL A 74 7.44 -5.14 3.50
C VAL A 74 7.72 -4.69 2.07
N LYS A 75 8.92 -4.98 1.59
CA LYS A 75 9.29 -4.89 0.17
C LYS A 75 9.17 -6.27 -0.45
N LEU A 76 8.41 -6.39 -1.53
CA LEU A 76 8.26 -7.62 -2.31
C LEU A 76 8.67 -7.37 -3.76
N GLU A 77 9.03 -8.42 -4.46
CA GLU A 77 9.25 -8.42 -5.90
C GLU A 77 8.33 -9.42 -6.58
N ILE A 78 7.95 -9.12 -7.82
CA ILE A 78 7.12 -10.02 -8.64
C ILE A 78 7.95 -10.45 -9.84
N ASP A 79 8.33 -11.73 -9.85
CA ASP A 79 9.17 -12.31 -10.88
C ASP A 79 8.34 -12.75 -12.08
N ASN A 80 7.87 -11.76 -12.84
CA ASN A 80 7.21 -11.97 -14.10
C ASN A 80 7.64 -10.91 -15.13
N ARG A 81 7.26 -11.09 -16.39
CA ARG A 81 7.69 -10.21 -17.49
C ARG A 81 7.28 -8.74 -17.31
N ARG A 82 6.12 -8.48 -16.68
CA ARG A 82 5.60 -7.12 -16.49
C ARG A 82 6.31 -6.40 -15.35
N TRP A 83 6.54 -7.09 -14.24
CA TRP A 83 6.92 -6.48 -12.98
C TRP A 83 8.38 -6.76 -12.55
N ALA A 84 9.13 -7.57 -13.30
CA ALA A 84 10.53 -7.81 -12.98
C ALA A 84 11.31 -6.50 -12.83
N GLY A 85 11.96 -6.34 -11.67
CA GLY A 85 12.71 -5.12 -11.30
C GLY A 85 11.84 -3.96 -10.80
N VAL A 86 10.52 -4.13 -10.65
CA VAL A 86 9.62 -3.15 -10.02
C VAL A 86 9.35 -3.58 -8.58
N PRO A 87 9.82 -2.80 -7.58
CA PRO A 87 9.57 -3.13 -6.19
C PRO A 87 8.12 -2.80 -5.78
N PHE A 88 7.55 -3.66 -4.95
CA PHE A 88 6.26 -3.48 -4.32
C PHE A 88 6.47 -3.22 -2.84
N TYR A 89 6.15 -2.02 -2.38
CA TYR A 89 6.20 -1.67 -0.97
C TYR A 89 4.81 -1.71 -0.38
N LEU A 90 4.61 -2.53 0.62
CA LEU A 90 3.36 -2.66 1.34
C LEU A 90 3.56 -2.18 2.76
N ARG A 91 2.62 -1.40 3.28
CA ARG A 91 2.55 -1.12 4.73
C ARG A 91 1.13 -1.18 5.23
N ALA A 92 0.99 -1.64 6.43
CA ALA A 92 -0.26 -1.61 7.18
C ALA A 92 0.04 -1.38 8.65
N GLY A 93 -0.83 -0.69 9.37
CA GLY A 93 -0.58 -0.45 10.79
C GLY A 93 -1.81 0.05 11.54
N LYS A 94 -1.79 -0.17 12.85
CA LYS A 94 -2.77 0.36 13.79
C LYS A 94 -2.35 1.76 14.24
N ARG A 95 -3.29 2.57 14.66
CA ARG A 95 -3.03 3.91 15.22
C ARG A 95 -2.15 4.81 14.33
N LEU A 96 -2.19 4.62 13.00
CA LEU A 96 -1.53 5.51 12.05
C LEU A 96 -2.23 6.88 11.99
N GLY A 97 -1.59 7.87 11.38
CA GLY A 97 -2.05 9.25 11.32
C GLY A 97 -3.46 9.43 10.74
N ARG A 98 -3.85 8.57 9.80
CA ARG A 98 -5.19 8.54 9.21
C ARG A 98 -5.63 7.11 8.90
N ARG A 99 -6.93 6.85 8.98
CA ARG A 99 -7.53 5.61 8.47
C ARG A 99 -7.73 5.76 6.96
N VAL A 100 -6.85 5.16 6.19
CA VAL A 100 -6.87 5.24 4.73
C VAL A 100 -6.31 3.95 4.13
N THR A 101 -6.85 3.57 2.98
CA THR A 101 -6.29 2.51 2.13
C THR A 101 -6.12 3.08 0.73
N GLU A 102 -4.91 3.10 0.23
CA GLU A 102 -4.60 3.56 -1.13
C GLU A 102 -3.54 2.68 -1.80
N ILE A 103 -3.53 2.74 -3.11
CA ILE A 103 -2.52 2.12 -3.97
C ILE A 103 -1.90 3.22 -4.80
N ALA A 104 -0.59 3.44 -4.67
CA ALA A 104 0.14 4.43 -5.44
C ALA A 104 1.05 3.73 -6.46
N VAL A 105 0.83 3.99 -7.74
CA VAL A 105 1.72 3.59 -8.83
C VAL A 105 2.56 4.80 -9.19
N VAL A 106 3.84 4.76 -8.82
CA VAL A 106 4.80 5.83 -9.05
C VAL A 106 5.64 5.48 -10.28
N PHE A 107 5.59 6.33 -11.29
CA PHE A 107 6.32 6.11 -12.54
C PHE A 107 7.78 6.54 -12.42
N GLN A 108 8.65 5.85 -13.13
CA GLN A 108 10.05 6.26 -13.24
C GLN A 108 10.14 7.62 -13.96
N ARG A 109 11.11 8.42 -13.56
CA ARG A 109 11.41 9.65 -14.30
C ARG A 109 11.87 9.31 -15.71
N ALA A 110 11.53 10.18 -16.66
CA ALA A 110 12.03 10.07 -18.02
C ALA A 110 13.58 10.08 -18.00
N PRO A 111 14.24 9.16 -18.73
CA PRO A 111 15.71 9.09 -18.74
C PRO A 111 16.37 10.32 -19.35
N HIS A 112 15.61 11.11 -20.11
CA HIS A 112 16.02 12.38 -20.68
C HIS A 112 14.85 13.36 -20.60
N SER A 113 15.15 14.60 -20.19
CA SER A 113 14.23 15.72 -20.24
C SER A 113 14.74 16.76 -21.25
N PRO A 114 13.92 17.23 -22.21
CA PRO A 114 14.30 18.32 -23.09
C PRO A 114 14.21 19.70 -22.42
N PHE A 115 13.73 19.75 -21.16
CA PHE A 115 13.59 20.97 -20.39
C PHE A 115 14.82 21.19 -19.52
N ASP A 116 15.16 22.45 -19.29
CA ASP A 116 16.28 22.81 -18.40
C ASP A 116 16.06 22.24 -16.99
N SER A 117 17.15 21.90 -16.32
CA SER A 117 17.12 21.36 -14.96
C SER A 117 16.38 22.28 -13.99
N THR A 118 16.56 23.59 -14.10
CA THR A 118 15.86 24.60 -13.28
C THR A 118 14.34 24.60 -13.48
N ALA A 119 13.85 24.21 -14.65
CA ALA A 119 12.40 24.12 -14.92
C ALA A 119 11.76 22.85 -14.35
N THR A 120 12.60 21.85 -14.01
CA THR A 120 12.14 20.50 -13.59
C THR A 120 12.65 20.08 -12.22
N GLU A 121 13.45 20.91 -11.55
CA GLU A 121 14.16 20.58 -10.30
C GLU A 121 13.21 20.24 -9.14
N GLU A 122 12.04 20.91 -9.09
CA GLU A 122 11.02 20.71 -8.07
C GLU A 122 9.93 19.70 -8.45
N LEU A 123 10.01 19.11 -9.66
CA LEU A 123 8.99 18.17 -10.12
C LEU A 123 9.09 16.85 -9.36
N GLY A 124 7.94 16.43 -8.83
CA GLY A 124 7.77 15.09 -8.34
C GLY A 124 7.70 14.05 -9.48
N GLU A 125 7.67 12.80 -9.10
CA GLU A 125 7.42 11.71 -10.03
C GLU A 125 5.93 11.69 -10.43
N ASN A 126 5.66 11.36 -11.69
CA ASN A 126 4.28 11.12 -12.12
C ASN A 126 3.72 9.93 -11.33
N ALA A 127 2.46 10.01 -10.94
CA ALA A 127 1.86 8.96 -10.15
C ALA A 127 0.36 8.79 -10.45
N ILE A 128 -0.12 7.57 -10.31
CA ILE A 128 -1.55 7.26 -10.21
C ILE A 128 -1.80 6.77 -8.79
N VAL A 129 -2.73 7.40 -8.10
CA VAL A 129 -3.13 7.01 -6.73
C VAL A 129 -4.58 6.57 -6.76
N ILE A 130 -4.82 5.31 -6.44
CA ILE A 130 -6.15 4.73 -6.30
C ILE A 130 -6.51 4.76 -4.82
N ARG A 131 -7.53 5.55 -4.46
CA ARG A 131 -8.07 5.60 -3.10
C ARG A 131 -9.15 4.54 -2.99
N VAL A 132 -8.98 3.62 -2.03
CA VAL A 132 -9.93 2.52 -1.80
C VAL A 132 -10.90 2.88 -0.69
N GLN A 133 -10.41 3.55 0.37
CA GLN A 133 -11.23 4.05 1.48
C GLN A 133 -10.48 5.16 2.27
N PRO A 134 -11.18 6.08 2.93
CA PRO A 134 -12.65 6.18 3.07
C PRO A 134 -13.33 6.79 1.84
N ASP A 135 -12.62 7.61 1.06
CA ASP A 135 -13.15 8.35 -0.08
C ASP A 135 -12.64 7.70 -1.37
N GLU A 136 -13.49 6.88 -1.97
CA GLU A 136 -13.15 6.14 -3.19
C GLU A 136 -12.89 7.08 -4.37
N GLY A 137 -11.80 6.82 -5.10
CA GLY A 137 -11.46 7.66 -6.24
C GLY A 137 -10.07 7.39 -6.80
N MET A 138 -9.65 8.26 -7.71
CA MET A 138 -8.34 8.18 -8.33
C MET A 138 -7.77 9.59 -8.55
N THR A 139 -6.48 9.74 -8.28
CA THR A 139 -5.71 10.95 -8.56
C THR A 139 -4.60 10.61 -9.55
N VAL A 140 -4.48 11.37 -10.62
CA VAL A 140 -3.35 11.32 -11.56
C VAL A 140 -2.51 12.58 -11.37
N ARG A 141 -1.24 12.43 -10.96
CA ARG A 141 -0.29 13.52 -10.79
C ARG A 141 0.73 13.50 -11.93
N PHE A 142 0.98 14.67 -12.53
CA PHE A 142 1.96 14.84 -13.61
C PHE A 142 2.44 16.29 -13.72
N GLY A 143 3.62 16.47 -14.32
CA GLY A 143 4.14 17.82 -14.61
C GLY A 143 3.43 18.47 -15.79
N SER A 144 3.00 19.73 -15.64
CA SER A 144 2.40 20.54 -16.69
C SER A 144 3.05 21.91 -16.80
N LYS A 145 3.14 22.41 -18.05
CA LYS A 145 3.65 23.76 -18.28
C LYS A 145 2.72 24.81 -17.70
N VAL A 146 3.28 25.73 -16.92
CA VAL A 146 2.54 26.92 -16.44
C VAL A 146 2.16 27.81 -17.63
N PRO A 147 0.92 28.29 -17.72
CA PRO A 147 0.54 29.26 -18.76
C PRO A 147 1.42 30.51 -18.69
N GLY A 148 1.93 30.96 -19.84
CA GLY A 148 2.80 32.15 -19.92
C GLY A 148 3.93 31.96 -20.91
N THR A 149 4.83 32.95 -20.98
CA THR A 149 5.96 32.99 -21.92
C THR A 149 7.19 32.22 -21.41
N SER A 150 7.32 32.03 -20.10
CA SER A 150 8.40 31.24 -19.49
C SER A 150 8.15 29.73 -19.62
N MET A 151 9.23 28.96 -19.71
CA MET A 151 9.18 27.50 -19.68
C MET A 151 9.27 27.04 -18.22
N GLU A 152 8.19 27.18 -17.48
CA GLU A 152 8.05 26.73 -16.11
C GLU A 152 7.10 25.52 -16.08
N ILE A 153 7.49 24.46 -15.36
CA ILE A 153 6.70 23.24 -15.23
C ILE A 153 6.38 23.05 -13.75
N ARG A 154 5.14 22.72 -13.44
CA ARG A 154 4.68 22.41 -12.07
C ARG A 154 3.90 21.13 -12.03
N ASP A 155 3.92 20.48 -10.87
CA ASP A 155 3.04 19.36 -10.61
C ASP A 155 1.58 19.81 -10.59
N VAL A 156 0.75 19.07 -11.31
CA VAL A 156 -0.71 19.22 -11.32
C VAL A 156 -1.37 17.88 -11.06
N SER A 157 -2.60 17.92 -10.56
CA SER A 157 -3.39 16.71 -10.32
C SER A 157 -4.71 16.78 -11.07
N MET A 158 -5.15 15.62 -11.57
CA MET A 158 -6.51 15.36 -12.00
C MET A 158 -7.13 14.40 -11.00
N ASP A 159 -8.23 14.81 -10.38
CA ASP A 159 -8.92 14.03 -9.37
C ASP A 159 -10.27 13.55 -9.88
N PHE A 160 -10.54 12.27 -9.64
CA PHE A 160 -11.84 11.65 -9.79
C PHE A 160 -12.29 11.14 -8.42
N ALA A 161 -13.49 11.51 -8.00
CA ALA A 161 -14.10 11.04 -6.76
C ALA A 161 -15.46 10.41 -7.07
N TYR A 162 -15.69 9.18 -6.59
CA TYR A 162 -16.97 8.48 -6.80
C TYR A 162 -18.14 9.24 -6.20
N GLY A 163 -18.01 9.73 -4.96
CA GLY A 163 -19.07 10.47 -4.29
C GLY A 163 -19.47 11.80 -4.93
N GLU A 164 -18.59 12.38 -5.78
CA GLU A 164 -18.91 13.59 -6.55
C GLU A 164 -19.51 13.26 -7.93
N SER A 165 -19.16 12.09 -8.47
CA SER A 165 -19.53 11.68 -9.83
C SER A 165 -20.83 10.87 -9.88
N PHE A 166 -21.21 10.23 -8.78
CA PHE A 166 -22.39 9.37 -8.67
C PHE A 166 -23.23 9.81 -7.46
N THR A 167 -24.54 9.83 -7.63
CA THR A 167 -25.51 10.18 -6.57
C THR A 167 -25.87 8.98 -5.69
N GLU A 168 -25.59 7.79 -6.16
CA GLU A 168 -25.82 6.54 -5.44
C GLU A 168 -24.77 6.39 -4.33
N SER A 169 -25.23 6.15 -3.11
CA SER A 169 -24.31 5.76 -2.03
C SER A 169 -23.83 4.34 -2.21
N SER A 170 -22.53 4.10 -2.11
CA SER A 170 -22.01 2.72 -2.01
C SER A 170 -22.62 2.03 -0.80
N PRO A 171 -23.21 0.82 -0.94
CA PRO A 171 -23.65 0.03 0.20
C PRO A 171 -22.46 -0.26 1.11
N GLU A 172 -22.71 -0.46 2.39
CA GLU A 172 -21.66 -0.90 3.30
C GLU A 172 -21.07 -2.23 2.83
N ALA A 173 -19.73 -2.40 2.98
CA ALA A 173 -19.02 -3.56 2.44
C ALA A 173 -19.62 -4.90 2.91
N TYR A 174 -20.06 -5.00 4.16
CA TYR A 174 -20.68 -6.20 4.68
C TYR A 174 -22.06 -6.49 4.08
N GLU A 175 -22.87 -5.47 3.78
CA GLU A 175 -24.16 -5.63 3.11
C GLU A 175 -23.96 -6.30 1.74
N ARG A 176 -22.98 -5.82 0.98
CA ARG A 176 -22.64 -6.40 -0.31
C ARG A 176 -22.14 -7.84 -0.19
N LEU A 177 -21.24 -8.11 0.73
CA LEU A 177 -20.70 -9.47 0.92
C LEU A 177 -21.79 -10.47 1.37
N ILE A 178 -22.70 -10.06 2.26
CA ILE A 178 -23.81 -10.90 2.68
C ILE A 178 -24.74 -11.20 1.51
N LEU A 179 -25.04 -10.20 0.69
CA LEU A 179 -25.86 -10.38 -0.50
C LEU A 179 -25.20 -11.35 -1.49
N ASP A 180 -23.91 -11.21 -1.75
CA ASP A 180 -23.14 -12.07 -2.65
C ASP A 180 -23.14 -13.53 -2.16
N VAL A 181 -23.04 -13.77 -0.83
CA VAL A 181 -23.20 -15.11 -0.25
C VAL A 181 -24.59 -15.68 -0.51
N LEU A 182 -25.65 -14.88 -0.33
CA LEU A 182 -27.04 -15.31 -0.56
C LEU A 182 -27.32 -15.62 -2.04
N LEU A 183 -26.68 -14.91 -2.95
CA LEU A 183 -26.80 -15.11 -4.39
C LEU A 183 -25.87 -16.20 -4.94
N GLY A 184 -24.90 -16.65 -4.15
CA GLY A 184 -23.86 -17.57 -4.59
C GLY A 184 -22.82 -16.90 -5.51
N ASP A 185 -22.70 -15.57 -5.48
CA ASP A 185 -21.69 -14.83 -6.23
C ASP A 185 -20.35 -14.87 -5.47
N ALA A 186 -19.36 -15.57 -6.02
CA ALA A 186 -18.06 -15.76 -5.41
C ALA A 186 -16.98 -14.80 -5.92
N ASN A 187 -17.31 -13.81 -6.75
CA ASN A 187 -16.34 -12.93 -7.43
C ASN A 187 -15.47 -12.13 -6.46
N LEU A 188 -16.02 -11.73 -5.31
CA LEU A 188 -15.31 -10.92 -4.30
C LEU A 188 -14.61 -11.76 -3.23
N PHE A 189 -14.83 -13.08 -3.22
CA PHE A 189 -14.26 -13.94 -2.19
C PHE A 189 -12.95 -14.58 -2.62
N PRO A 190 -11.90 -14.53 -1.77
CA PRO A 190 -10.67 -15.28 -2.04
C PRO A 190 -10.95 -16.79 -1.92
N ARG A 191 -10.33 -17.58 -2.76
CA ARG A 191 -10.31 -19.03 -2.64
C ARG A 191 -9.21 -19.50 -1.69
N THR A 192 -9.34 -20.73 -1.21
CA THR A 192 -8.37 -21.34 -0.29
C THR A 192 -6.94 -21.27 -0.83
N GLU A 193 -6.75 -21.53 -2.12
CA GLU A 193 -5.44 -21.50 -2.76
C GLU A 193 -4.80 -20.10 -2.72
N GLU A 194 -5.60 -19.04 -2.86
CA GLU A 194 -5.09 -17.65 -2.76
C GLU A 194 -4.65 -17.33 -1.33
N VAL A 195 -5.42 -17.79 -0.35
CA VAL A 195 -5.09 -17.60 1.07
C VAL A 195 -3.81 -18.34 1.42
N GLU A 196 -3.69 -19.61 1.01
CA GLU A 196 -2.50 -20.43 1.26
C GLU A 196 -1.25 -19.86 0.58
N GLU A 197 -1.35 -19.41 -0.68
CA GLU A 197 -0.22 -18.76 -1.36
C GLU A 197 0.16 -17.44 -0.68
N SER A 198 -0.79 -16.71 -0.15
CA SER A 198 -0.51 -15.48 0.62
C SER A 198 0.24 -15.79 1.92
N TRP A 199 -0.15 -16.83 2.65
CA TRP A 199 0.55 -17.26 3.85
C TRP A 199 1.97 -17.75 3.56
N LYS A 200 2.19 -18.51 2.48
CA LYS A 200 3.55 -18.92 2.06
C LYS A 200 4.50 -17.74 1.83
N ILE A 201 3.96 -16.56 1.48
CA ILE A 201 4.76 -15.35 1.33
C ILE A 201 5.02 -14.70 2.70
N LEU A 202 4.04 -14.69 3.60
CA LEU A 202 4.11 -13.95 4.85
C LEU A 202 4.73 -14.74 6.00
N ASP A 203 4.47 -16.04 6.11
CA ASP A 203 4.98 -16.89 7.18
C ASP A 203 6.51 -16.78 7.36
N PRO A 204 7.35 -16.82 6.31
CA PRO A 204 8.79 -16.65 6.47
C PRO A 204 9.19 -15.29 7.05
N ILE A 205 8.40 -14.25 6.81
CA ILE A 205 8.64 -12.92 7.37
C ILE A 205 8.31 -12.91 8.86
N GLU A 206 7.16 -13.47 9.25
CA GLU A 206 6.74 -13.58 10.65
C GLU A 206 7.70 -14.45 11.46
N GLU A 207 8.16 -15.59 10.91
CA GLU A 207 9.16 -16.45 11.52
C GLU A 207 10.50 -15.71 11.73
N TYR A 208 10.91 -14.92 10.73
CA TYR A 208 12.08 -14.07 10.86
C TYR A 208 11.92 -13.05 12.01
N TRP A 209 10.82 -12.32 12.05
CA TRP A 209 10.56 -11.32 13.10
C TRP A 209 10.49 -11.92 14.48
N ALA A 210 9.86 -13.10 14.63
CA ALA A 210 9.75 -13.78 15.91
C ALA A 210 11.13 -14.12 16.53
N THR A 211 12.20 -14.21 15.73
CA THR A 211 13.54 -14.62 16.15
C THR A 211 14.57 -13.50 16.10
N HIS A 212 14.29 -12.34 15.49
CA HIS A 212 15.27 -11.29 15.21
C HIS A 212 15.01 -9.95 15.94
N GLY A 213 14.41 -10.00 17.10
CA GLY A 213 14.32 -8.84 17.97
C GLY A 213 12.89 -8.44 18.33
N LYS A 214 12.74 -7.20 18.80
CA LYS A 214 11.44 -6.62 19.15
C LYS A 214 10.98 -5.70 18.02
N PRO A 215 9.66 -5.54 17.83
CA PRO A 215 9.13 -4.58 16.87
C PRO A 215 9.60 -3.16 17.17
N ALA A 216 9.90 -2.41 16.12
CA ALA A 216 10.27 -1.00 16.21
C ALA A 216 9.11 -0.16 16.76
N GLN A 217 9.40 0.74 17.69
CA GLN A 217 8.36 1.54 18.34
C GLN A 217 8.03 2.78 17.49
N TYR A 218 6.74 3.08 17.33
CA TYR A 218 6.30 4.33 16.70
C TYR A 218 5.20 5.01 17.52
N PRO A 219 5.21 6.34 17.66
CA PRO A 219 4.14 7.04 18.36
C PRO A 219 2.79 6.90 17.63
N ALA A 220 1.71 6.63 18.37
CA ALA A 220 0.36 6.67 17.81
C ALA A 220 0.10 8.02 17.12
N GLY A 221 -0.56 8.00 15.96
CA GLY A 221 -0.82 9.17 15.13
C GLY A 221 0.28 9.53 14.13
N THR A 222 1.39 8.78 14.11
CA THR A 222 2.43 8.90 13.09
C THR A 222 2.20 7.93 11.92
N TRP A 223 3.13 7.87 10.97
CA TRP A 223 3.02 6.98 9.80
C TRP A 223 3.82 5.68 9.91
N GLY A 224 4.23 5.32 11.10
CA GLY A 224 5.01 4.12 11.39
C GLY A 224 6.38 4.45 11.96
N PRO A 225 7.21 3.42 12.19
CA PRO A 225 8.56 3.57 12.70
C PRO A 225 9.52 4.16 11.65
N GLU A 226 10.60 4.81 12.12
CA GLU A 226 11.61 5.44 11.28
C GLU A 226 12.33 4.42 10.38
N GLU A 227 12.51 3.21 10.85
CA GLU A 227 13.11 2.10 10.11
C GLU A 227 12.34 1.79 8.81
N ALA A 228 11.03 2.03 8.79
CA ALA A 228 10.24 1.88 7.58
C ALA A 228 10.51 3.00 6.55
N ASP A 229 10.79 4.23 6.98
CA ASP A 229 11.24 5.30 6.10
C ASP A 229 12.65 5.01 5.58
N GLU A 230 13.56 4.54 6.44
CA GLU A 230 14.90 4.13 6.05
C GLU A 230 14.91 2.98 5.02
N MET A 231 13.99 2.02 5.15
CA MET A 231 13.86 0.92 4.19
C MET A 231 13.64 1.43 2.76
N LEU A 232 12.77 2.42 2.56
CA LEU A 232 12.55 3.02 1.25
C LEU A 232 13.69 3.95 0.83
N ALA A 233 14.28 4.67 1.78
CA ALA A 233 15.37 5.61 1.52
C ALA A 233 16.61 4.90 0.92
N ARG A 234 16.87 3.65 1.29
CA ARG A 234 17.95 2.82 0.69
C ARG A 234 17.78 2.64 -0.82
N ASP A 235 16.53 2.63 -1.30
CA ASP A 235 16.19 2.55 -2.72
C ASP A 235 16.01 3.94 -3.37
N GLY A 236 16.33 5.03 -2.64
CA GLY A 236 16.11 6.40 -3.09
C GLY A 236 14.66 6.81 -3.18
N ARG A 237 13.78 6.17 -2.39
CA ARG A 237 12.33 6.37 -2.37
C ARG A 237 11.83 6.84 -1.01
N SER A 238 10.58 7.26 -0.98
CA SER A 238 9.89 7.63 0.26
C SER A 238 8.44 7.17 0.24
N TRP A 239 7.87 6.94 1.42
CA TRP A 239 6.44 6.69 1.54
C TRP A 239 5.63 7.90 1.13
N ARG A 240 4.61 7.67 0.33
CA ARG A 240 3.57 8.66 0.17
C ARG A 240 2.83 8.84 1.51
N ARG A 241 2.52 10.08 1.85
CA ARG A 241 1.66 10.44 2.98
C ARG A 241 0.29 10.87 2.41
N PRO A 242 -0.77 10.06 2.64
CA PRO A 242 -2.12 10.32 2.14
C PRO A 242 -2.76 11.60 2.69
#